data_575623cc7d18147547b577873b099d0d
#
_entry.id   575623cc7d18147547b577873b099d0d
#
_cell.length_a   1.000
_cell.length_b   1.000
_cell.length_c   1.000
_cell.angle_alpha   90.00
_cell.angle_beta   90.00
_cell.angle_gamma   90.00
#
_symmetry.space_group_name_H-M   'P 1'
#
loop_
_entity.id
_entity.type
_entity.pdbx_description
1 polymer ?
#
loop_
_entity_poly.entity_id
_entity_poly.type
_entity_poly.pdbx_seq_one_letter_code
_entity_poly.pdbx_strand_id
1 'polypeptide(L)'
;MTEKQFKEITEWQEKTFPTSTAISKVAHLKQDVLELESDLKANSSHKYSEWADCAILLFGVAKLAGMDYKGCLNAIQDKFEVNKLRKWGNPDENGVVNHIKD
;
A
#
# COMPACT_ATOMS: atom_id res chain seq x y z
N MET A 1 5.02 -12.61 -2.16
CA MET A 1 4.07 -12.52 -3.29
C MET A 1 4.76 -12.94 -4.58
N THR A 2 4.07 -13.67 -5.43
CA THR A 2 4.58 -14.10 -6.74
C THR A 2 4.01 -13.21 -7.84
N GLU A 3 4.66 -13.22 -9.01
CA GLU A 3 4.17 -12.54 -10.20
C GLU A 3 2.77 -13.05 -10.61
N LYS A 4 2.57 -14.37 -10.50
CA LYS A 4 1.28 -14.99 -10.80
C LYS A 4 0.17 -14.42 -9.91
N GLN A 5 0.41 -14.32 -8.60
CA GLN A 5 -0.56 -13.77 -7.66
C GLN A 5 -0.83 -12.28 -7.94
N PHE A 6 0.19 -11.49 -8.23
CA PHE A 6 0.04 -10.09 -8.58
C PHE A 6 -0.86 -9.94 -9.82
N LYS A 7 -0.62 -10.74 -10.87
CA LYS A 7 -1.42 -10.72 -12.09
C LYS A 7 -2.86 -11.14 -11.84
N GLU A 8 -3.07 -12.19 -11.07
CA GLU A 8 -4.42 -12.66 -10.73
C GLU A 8 -5.23 -11.57 -10.01
N ILE A 9 -4.61 -10.89 -9.03
CA ILE A 9 -5.25 -9.83 -8.27
C ILE A 9 -5.57 -8.64 -9.16
N THR A 10 -4.60 -8.14 -9.92
CA THR A 10 -4.78 -6.94 -10.73
C THR A 10 -5.73 -7.17 -11.90
N GLU A 11 -5.71 -8.33 -12.52
CA GLU A 11 -6.65 -8.69 -13.59
C GLU A 11 -8.08 -8.81 -13.05
N TRP A 12 -8.25 -9.41 -11.89
CA TRP A 12 -9.54 -9.48 -11.22
C TRP A 12 -10.09 -8.08 -10.92
N GLN A 13 -9.24 -7.18 -10.42
CA GLN A 13 -9.64 -5.80 -10.15
C GLN A 13 -10.08 -5.06 -11.42
N GLU A 14 -9.35 -5.22 -12.51
CA GLU A 14 -9.67 -4.58 -13.78
C GLU A 14 -11.02 -5.06 -14.35
N LYS A 15 -11.32 -6.33 -14.18
CA LYS A 15 -12.62 -6.90 -14.62
C LYS A 15 -13.76 -6.48 -13.72
N THR A 16 -13.54 -6.46 -12.41
CA THR A 16 -14.57 -6.18 -11.42
C THR A 16 -14.88 -4.69 -11.32
N PHE A 17 -13.84 -3.86 -11.48
CA PHE A 17 -13.91 -2.40 -11.34
C PHE A 17 -13.40 -1.71 -12.61
N PRO A 18 -14.08 -1.88 -13.75
CA PRO A 18 -13.54 -1.42 -15.03
C PRO A 18 -13.42 0.10 -15.16
N THR A 19 -14.11 0.87 -14.33
CA THR A 19 -14.06 2.33 -14.36
C THR A 19 -13.08 2.92 -13.33
N SER A 20 -12.43 2.09 -12.50
CA SER A 20 -11.49 2.57 -11.50
C SER A 20 -10.25 3.19 -12.13
N THR A 21 -9.76 4.25 -11.50
CA THR A 21 -8.49 4.89 -11.82
C THR A 21 -7.52 4.71 -10.66
N ALA A 22 -6.24 5.00 -10.87
CA ALA A 22 -5.27 4.98 -9.77
C ALA A 22 -5.71 5.92 -8.64
N ILE A 23 -6.23 7.09 -8.99
CA ILE A 23 -6.70 8.09 -8.02
C ILE A 23 -7.92 7.58 -7.24
N SER A 24 -8.91 6.98 -7.92
CA SER A 24 -10.09 6.45 -7.23
C SER A 24 -9.73 5.29 -6.29
N LYS A 25 -8.74 4.48 -6.65
CA LYS A 25 -8.26 3.41 -5.77
C LYS A 25 -7.53 3.97 -4.54
N VAL A 26 -6.83 5.09 -4.67
CA VAL A 26 -6.23 5.78 -3.51
C VAL A 26 -7.32 6.29 -2.57
N ALA A 27 -8.42 6.82 -3.11
CA ALA A 27 -9.56 7.25 -2.29
C ALA A 27 -10.15 6.06 -1.50
N HIS A 28 -10.29 4.90 -2.14
CA HIS A 28 -10.75 3.67 -1.49
C HIS A 28 -9.74 3.20 -0.43
N LEU A 29 -8.45 3.26 -0.76
CA LEU A 29 -7.38 2.91 0.18
C LEU A 29 -7.45 3.76 1.45
N LYS A 30 -7.72 5.06 1.33
CA LYS A 30 -7.87 5.93 2.50
C LYS A 30 -8.99 5.43 3.43
N GLN A 31 -10.11 4.98 2.88
CA GLN A 31 -11.20 4.40 3.67
C GLN A 31 -10.75 3.12 4.37
N ASP A 32 -10.07 2.24 3.66
CA ASP A 32 -9.63 0.96 4.21
C ASP A 32 -8.52 1.13 5.26
N VAL A 33 -7.66 2.15 5.11
CA VAL A 33 -6.66 2.48 6.14
C VAL A 33 -7.35 2.91 7.45
N LEU A 34 -8.44 3.69 7.37
CA LEU A 34 -9.20 4.07 8.56
C LEU A 34 -9.85 2.86 9.22
N GLU A 35 -10.37 1.92 8.44
CA GLU A 35 -10.91 0.66 8.97
C GLU A 35 -9.82 -0.18 9.63
N LEU A 36 -8.66 -0.27 9.00
CA LEU A 36 -7.50 -0.96 9.57
C LEU A 36 -7.08 -0.35 10.92
N GLU A 37 -7.00 0.98 10.98
CA GLU A 37 -6.67 1.70 12.21
C GLU A 37 -7.68 1.37 13.32
N SER A 38 -8.96 1.42 12.99
CA SER A 38 -10.04 1.09 13.94
C SER A 38 -9.92 -0.34 14.45
N ASP A 39 -9.68 -1.29 13.56
CA ASP A 39 -9.54 -2.72 13.91
C ASP A 39 -8.29 -2.98 14.74
N LEU A 40 -7.19 -2.29 14.47
CA LEU A 40 -5.97 -2.40 15.27
C LEU A 40 -6.18 -1.84 16.69
N LYS A 41 -6.84 -0.70 16.81
CA LYS A 41 -7.16 -0.10 18.12
C LYS A 41 -8.06 -1.01 18.95
N ALA A 42 -9.02 -1.65 18.31
CA ALA A 42 -9.96 -2.58 18.96
C ALA A 42 -9.38 -3.99 19.14
N ASN A 43 -8.22 -4.27 18.61
CA ASN A 43 -7.64 -5.62 18.53
C ASN A 43 -8.62 -6.62 17.93
N SER A 44 -9.34 -6.21 16.89
CA SER A 44 -10.34 -7.02 16.20
C SER A 44 -9.70 -8.20 15.48
N SER A 45 -10.46 -9.30 15.36
CA SER A 45 -10.05 -10.44 14.54
C SER A 45 -10.00 -10.12 13.04
N HIS A 46 -10.59 -8.99 12.62
CA HIS A 46 -10.61 -8.55 11.20
C HIS A 46 -9.37 -7.75 10.79
N LYS A 47 -8.47 -7.44 11.72
CA LYS A 47 -7.29 -6.58 11.42
C LYS A 47 -6.41 -7.11 10.30
N TYR A 48 -6.26 -8.44 10.18
CA TYR A 48 -5.42 -9.03 9.12
C TYR A 48 -6.09 -8.94 7.75
N SER A 49 -7.41 -9.14 7.68
CA SER A 49 -8.13 -9.00 6.42
C SER A 49 -8.18 -7.54 5.95
N GLU A 50 -8.29 -6.60 6.87
CA GLU A 50 -8.22 -5.17 6.54
C GLU A 50 -6.84 -4.75 6.04
N TRP A 51 -5.78 -5.29 6.66
CA TRP A 51 -4.43 -5.09 6.13
C TRP A 51 -4.30 -5.62 4.69
N ALA A 52 -4.83 -6.82 4.45
CA ALA A 52 -4.80 -7.46 3.14
C ALA A 52 -5.55 -6.63 2.08
N ASP A 53 -6.70 -6.07 2.42
CA ASP A 53 -7.46 -5.18 1.53
C ASP A 53 -6.64 -3.95 1.15
N CYS A 54 -5.93 -3.35 2.10
CA CYS A 54 -5.03 -2.22 1.82
C CYS A 54 -3.92 -2.61 0.84
N ALA A 55 -3.29 -3.78 1.05
CA ALA A 55 -2.22 -4.26 0.17
C ALA A 55 -2.76 -4.52 -1.25
N ILE A 56 -3.92 -5.16 -1.36
CA ILE A 56 -4.56 -5.43 -2.66
C ILE A 56 -4.85 -4.12 -3.41
N LEU A 57 -5.35 -3.11 -2.73
CA LEU A 57 -5.59 -1.80 -3.34
C LEU A 57 -4.31 -1.15 -3.82
N LEU A 58 -3.22 -1.26 -3.05
CA LEU A 58 -1.92 -0.72 -3.47
C LEU A 58 -1.41 -1.37 -4.75
N PHE A 59 -1.59 -2.68 -4.91
CA PHE A 59 -1.23 -3.35 -6.17
C PHE A 59 -2.07 -2.84 -7.35
N GLY A 60 -3.36 -2.62 -7.12
CA GLY A 60 -4.23 -2.03 -8.14
C GLY A 60 -3.80 -0.63 -8.54
N VAL A 61 -3.42 0.21 -7.56
CA VAL A 61 -2.86 1.55 -7.82
C VAL A 61 -1.61 1.43 -8.69
N ALA A 62 -0.69 0.53 -8.33
CA ALA A 62 0.55 0.33 -9.08
C ALA A 62 0.28 -0.05 -10.53
N LYS A 63 -0.61 -1.00 -10.75
CA LYS A 63 -0.96 -1.47 -12.09
C LYS A 63 -1.55 -0.34 -12.94
N LEU A 64 -2.50 0.41 -12.39
CA LEU A 64 -3.15 1.51 -13.10
C LEU A 64 -2.21 2.70 -13.32
N ALA A 65 -1.19 2.84 -12.49
CA ALA A 65 -0.15 3.86 -12.66
C ALA A 65 0.93 3.45 -13.68
N GLY A 66 0.87 2.24 -14.20
CA GLY A 66 1.79 1.76 -15.23
C GLY A 66 2.93 0.88 -14.75
N MET A 67 2.91 0.45 -13.48
CA MET A 67 3.93 -0.47 -12.97
C MET A 67 3.48 -1.92 -13.13
N ASP A 68 4.37 -2.76 -13.63
CA ASP A 68 4.19 -4.21 -13.59
C ASP A 68 4.76 -4.77 -12.27
N TYR A 69 4.69 -6.08 -12.10
CA TYR A 69 5.20 -6.74 -10.89
C TYR A 69 6.66 -6.41 -10.62
N LYS A 70 7.51 -6.52 -11.64
CA LYS A 70 8.94 -6.24 -11.53
C LYS A 70 9.19 -4.78 -11.17
N GLY A 71 8.43 -3.86 -11.79
CA GLY A 71 8.49 -2.44 -11.48
C GLY A 71 8.14 -2.16 -10.02
N CYS A 72 7.13 -2.83 -9.47
CA CYS A 72 6.77 -2.71 -8.06
C CYS A 72 7.91 -3.16 -7.14
N LEU A 73 8.52 -4.33 -7.43
CA LEU A 73 9.62 -4.84 -6.63
C LEU A 73 10.83 -3.90 -6.67
N ASN A 74 11.16 -3.38 -7.86
CA ASN A 74 12.27 -2.44 -8.01
C ASN A 74 12.00 -1.14 -7.25
N ALA A 75 10.79 -0.59 -7.33
CA ALA A 75 10.43 0.64 -6.63
C ALA A 75 10.56 0.45 -5.11
N ILE A 76 10.08 -0.68 -4.59
CA ILE A 76 10.17 -1.01 -3.16
C ILE A 76 11.64 -1.12 -2.74
N GLN A 77 12.44 -1.89 -3.50
CA GLN A 77 13.85 -2.10 -3.17
C GLN A 77 14.64 -0.80 -3.21
N ASP A 78 14.45 0.00 -4.27
CA ASP A 78 15.15 1.28 -4.42
C ASP A 78 14.83 2.22 -3.26
N LYS A 79 13.56 2.32 -2.89
CA LYS A 79 13.14 3.19 -1.80
C LYS A 79 13.65 2.69 -0.45
N PHE A 80 13.66 1.39 -0.24
CA PHE A 80 14.21 0.77 0.96
C PHE A 80 15.70 1.12 1.12
N GLU A 81 16.48 1.01 0.06
CA GLU A 81 17.90 1.37 0.09
C GLU A 81 18.11 2.86 0.44
N VAL A 82 17.30 3.73 -0.15
CA VAL A 82 17.33 5.18 0.19
C VAL A 82 17.00 5.38 1.67
N ASN A 83 15.96 4.73 2.18
CA ASN A 83 15.51 4.90 3.56
C ASN A 83 16.55 4.42 4.57
N LYS A 84 17.31 3.37 4.25
CA LYS A 84 18.38 2.88 5.13
C LYS A 84 19.52 3.90 5.29
N LEU A 85 19.73 4.76 4.30
CA LEU A 85 20.79 5.76 4.31
C LEU A 85 20.36 7.09 4.92
N ARG A 86 19.06 7.30 5.14
CA ARG A 86 18.54 8.54 5.72
C ARG A 86 18.70 8.56 7.24
N LYS A 87 18.81 9.76 7.77
CA LYS A 87 18.69 9.98 9.21
C LYS A 87 17.22 10.19 9.55
N TRP A 88 16.78 9.56 10.63
CA TRP A 88 15.38 9.61 11.06
C TRP A 88 15.28 10.39 12.35
N GLY A 89 14.24 11.21 12.47
CA GLY A 89 13.98 12.03 13.64
C GLY A 89 13.29 11.26 14.76
N ASN A 90 12.84 11.98 15.75
CA ASN A 90 12.06 11.41 16.84
C ASN A 90 10.58 11.28 16.42
N PRO A 91 9.84 10.31 17.02
CA PRO A 91 8.40 10.21 16.78
C PRO A 91 7.68 11.50 17.17
N ASP A 92 6.69 11.89 16.37
CA ASP A 92 5.79 12.98 16.71
C ASP A 92 4.69 12.49 17.69
N GLU A 93 3.71 13.33 17.94
CA GLU A 93 2.58 13.02 18.84
C GLU A 93 1.77 11.80 18.43
N ASN A 94 1.80 11.44 17.15
CA ASN A 94 1.11 10.28 16.60
C ASN A 94 2.05 9.08 16.42
N GLY A 95 3.29 9.16 16.87
CA GLY A 95 4.30 8.12 16.71
C GLY A 95 4.92 8.08 15.31
N VAL A 96 4.69 9.10 14.49
CA VAL A 96 5.24 9.14 13.12
C VAL A 96 6.65 9.67 13.16
N VAL A 97 7.55 8.94 12.49
CA VAL A 97 8.97 9.30 12.39
C VAL A 97 9.23 9.77 10.95
N ASN A 98 9.70 11.00 10.81
CA ASN A 98 10.08 11.56 9.52
C ASN A 98 11.59 11.61 9.38
N HIS A 99 12.07 11.53 8.13
CA HIS A 99 13.51 11.69 7.91
C HIS A 99 13.94 13.14 8.13
N ILE A 100 15.16 13.31 8.62
CA ILE A 100 15.75 14.63 8.81
C ILE A 100 16.29 15.09 7.47
N LYS A 101 15.83 16.27 7.02
CA LYS A 101 16.35 16.89 5.80
C LYS A 101 17.68 17.55 6.08
N ASP A 102 18.61 17.36 5.16
CA ASP A 102 19.93 18.00 5.21
C ASP A 102 19.84 19.51 4.90
#